data_2b1a9b6f635dcac6ae5346feb32daf64
#
_entry.id   2b1a9b6f635dcac6ae5346feb32daf64
#
_cell.length_a   1.000
_cell.length_b   1.000
_cell.length_c   1.000
_cell.angle_alpha   90.00
_cell.angle_beta   90.00
_cell.angle_gamma   90.00
#
_symmetry.space_group_name_H-M   'P 1'
#
loop_
_entity.id
_entity.type
_entity.pdbx_description
1 polymer ?
#
loop_
_entity_poly.entity_id
_entity_poly.type
_entity_poly.pdbx_seq_one_letter_code
_entity_poly.pdbx_strand_id
1 'polypeptide(L)'
;MKEAKRVLVITGAGISTESGVPTFRGPDGYWRNRYYSDLANPAAFAEHPALVWEWYCERRKTVAACKPNDAHTALAEWTRKREGVTLVTQNVDGLHERAGHPDVTALHGSLWRNRCTACGVEREENALDYEELPTSPCCGELERPAIVWFDESIPRDLVVRSVEAVQMADTVLVVGTSGVVMPAAAFVAGARKNGATVIEVNPHISSIPAHIKVCAPATLFLPVILT
;
A
#
# COMPACT_ATOMS: atom_id res chain seq x y z
N MET A 1 -16.17 -1.64 16.55
CA MET A 1 -14.74 -2.03 16.72
C MET A 1 -14.43 -2.60 18.12
N LYS A 2 -15.13 -2.20 19.18
CA LYS A 2 -14.83 -2.66 20.57
C LYS A 2 -14.95 -4.17 20.79
N GLU A 3 -15.88 -4.84 20.14
CA GLU A 3 -16.14 -6.29 20.31
C GLU A 3 -15.31 -7.20 19.38
N ALA A 4 -14.71 -6.65 18.35
CA ALA A 4 -13.87 -7.39 17.41
C ALA A 4 -12.61 -7.91 18.12
N LYS A 5 -12.23 -9.17 17.93
CA LYS A 5 -11.05 -9.79 18.56
C LYS A 5 -9.86 -9.87 17.59
N ARG A 6 -10.12 -10.15 16.33
CA ARG A 6 -9.14 -10.30 15.26
C ARG A 6 -9.53 -9.41 14.10
N VAL A 7 -8.83 -8.29 13.93
CA VAL A 7 -9.14 -7.30 12.90
C VAL A 7 -8.10 -7.32 11.80
N LEU A 8 -8.55 -7.55 10.59
CA LEU A 8 -7.76 -7.32 9.39
C LEU A 8 -8.08 -5.93 8.85
N VAL A 9 -7.07 -5.08 8.77
CA VAL A 9 -7.18 -3.76 8.13
C VAL A 9 -6.56 -3.86 6.74
N ILE A 10 -7.31 -3.50 5.71
CA ILE A 10 -6.82 -3.44 4.32
C ILE A 10 -6.90 -2.00 3.85
N THR A 11 -5.75 -1.42 3.47
CA THR A 11 -5.70 -0.04 2.99
C THR A 11 -5.24 0.06 1.53
N GLY A 12 -5.74 1.08 0.83
CA GLY A 12 -5.32 1.47 -0.52
C GLY A 12 -4.99 2.96 -0.59
N ALA A 13 -4.68 3.47 -1.78
CA ALA A 13 -4.20 4.83 -1.98
C ALA A 13 -5.13 5.93 -1.45
N GLY A 14 -6.42 5.64 -1.34
CA GLY A 14 -7.42 6.59 -0.82
C GLY A 14 -7.18 7.03 0.64
N ILE A 15 -6.50 6.23 1.48
CA ILE A 15 -6.17 6.67 2.84
C ILE A 15 -5.10 7.77 2.84
N SER A 16 -4.26 7.83 1.79
CA SER A 16 -3.14 8.77 1.67
C SER A 16 -3.48 10.03 0.86
N THR A 17 -4.67 10.12 0.25
CA THR A 17 -5.06 11.28 -0.56
C THR A 17 -5.08 12.59 0.22
N GLU A 18 -5.58 12.55 1.45
CA GLU A 18 -5.62 13.72 2.33
C GLU A 18 -4.23 14.08 2.92
N SER A 19 -3.24 13.23 2.72
CA SER A 19 -1.82 13.54 2.95
C SER A 19 -1.17 14.23 1.76
N GLY A 20 -1.86 14.30 0.60
CA GLY A 20 -1.33 14.87 -0.65
C GLY A 20 -0.68 13.84 -1.58
N VAL A 21 -0.78 12.54 -1.28
CA VAL A 21 -0.28 11.49 -2.18
C VAL A 21 -1.27 11.26 -3.32
N PRO A 22 -0.87 11.44 -4.59
CA PRO A 22 -1.73 11.18 -5.74
C PRO A 22 -2.17 9.71 -5.80
N THR A 23 -3.43 9.48 -6.15
CA THR A 23 -3.93 8.11 -6.36
C THR A 23 -3.35 7.51 -7.64
N PHE A 24 -3.19 6.17 -7.63
CA PHE A 24 -2.66 5.46 -8.79
C PHE A 24 -3.64 5.41 -9.98
N ARG A 25 -4.93 5.59 -9.72
CA ARG A 25 -6.02 5.53 -10.70
C ARG A 25 -6.81 6.82 -10.72
N GLY A 26 -7.41 7.12 -11.88
CA GLY A 26 -8.20 8.33 -12.08
C GLY A 26 -7.40 9.44 -12.75
N PRO A 27 -7.81 10.70 -12.60
CA PRO A 27 -7.18 11.83 -13.26
C PRO A 27 -5.69 12.01 -12.93
N ASP A 28 -5.30 11.62 -11.71
CA ASP A 28 -3.92 11.74 -11.20
C ASP A 28 -3.04 10.54 -11.61
N GLY A 29 -3.60 9.52 -12.29
CA GLY A 29 -2.90 8.30 -12.71
C GLY A 29 -2.04 8.49 -13.96
N TYR A 30 -1.75 9.73 -14.35
CA TYR A 30 -0.97 10.10 -15.53
C TYR A 30 0.31 10.84 -15.15
N TRP A 31 1.37 10.57 -15.90
CA TRP A 31 2.62 11.30 -15.85
C TRP A 31 3.13 11.54 -17.27
N ARG A 32 3.32 12.81 -17.66
CA ARG A 32 3.80 13.21 -18.98
C ARG A 32 3.05 12.50 -20.14
N ASN A 33 1.72 12.44 -20.07
CA ASN A 33 0.84 11.76 -21.04
C ASN A 33 1.00 10.23 -21.10
N ARG A 34 1.55 9.60 -20.06
CA ARG A 34 1.64 8.14 -19.91
C ARG A 34 0.82 7.69 -18.70
N TYR A 35 0.16 6.55 -18.81
CA TYR A 35 -0.44 5.90 -17.64
C TYR A 35 0.67 5.38 -16.73
N TYR A 36 0.44 5.39 -15.43
CA TYR A 36 1.37 4.79 -14.47
C TYR A 36 1.59 3.30 -14.73
N SER A 37 0.58 2.58 -15.24
CA SER A 37 0.68 1.18 -15.65
C SER A 37 1.71 0.94 -16.75
N ASP A 38 1.93 1.92 -17.63
CA ASP A 38 2.89 1.81 -18.73
C ASP A 38 4.34 1.93 -18.25
N LEU A 39 4.55 2.48 -17.05
CA LEU A 39 5.88 2.67 -16.43
C LEU A 39 6.15 1.64 -15.33
N ALA A 40 5.11 1.21 -14.61
CA ALA A 40 5.22 0.27 -13.50
C ALA A 40 5.16 -1.19 -13.99
N ASN A 41 6.02 -1.57 -14.92
CA ASN A 41 6.12 -2.96 -15.41
C ASN A 41 7.56 -3.32 -15.79
N PRO A 42 7.93 -4.62 -15.76
CA PRO A 42 9.28 -5.07 -16.03
C PRO A 42 9.80 -4.73 -17.45
N ALA A 43 8.92 -4.77 -18.45
CA ALA A 43 9.30 -4.51 -19.84
C ALA A 43 9.69 -3.03 -20.03
N ALA A 44 8.92 -2.09 -19.48
CA ALA A 44 9.25 -0.68 -19.50
C ALA A 44 10.58 -0.38 -18.83
N PHE A 45 10.90 -1.04 -17.71
CA PHE A 45 12.18 -0.87 -17.04
C PHE A 45 13.33 -1.47 -17.83
N ALA A 46 13.16 -2.62 -18.46
CA ALA A 46 14.18 -3.24 -19.30
C ALA A 46 14.54 -2.39 -20.53
N GLU A 47 13.52 -1.75 -21.12
CA GLU A 47 13.70 -0.92 -22.32
C GLU A 47 14.17 0.51 -21.99
N HIS A 48 13.62 1.10 -20.91
CA HIS A 48 13.83 2.50 -20.56
C HIS A 48 14.08 2.72 -19.07
N PRO A 49 15.15 2.15 -18.47
CA PRO A 49 15.39 2.22 -17.03
C PRO A 49 15.52 3.66 -16.51
N ALA A 50 16.15 4.55 -17.27
CA ALA A 50 16.31 5.95 -16.89
C ALA A 50 14.95 6.67 -16.79
N LEU A 51 14.04 6.45 -17.74
CA LEU A 51 12.70 7.04 -17.73
C LEU A 51 11.87 6.56 -16.54
N VAL A 52 11.94 5.26 -16.23
CA VAL A 52 11.25 4.68 -15.09
C VAL A 52 11.80 5.25 -13.78
N TRP A 53 13.13 5.37 -13.67
CA TRP A 53 13.76 5.98 -12.50
C TRP A 53 13.39 7.46 -12.35
N GLU A 54 13.38 8.24 -13.42
CA GLU A 54 12.95 9.65 -13.38
C GLU A 54 11.53 9.77 -12.79
N TRP A 55 10.60 8.94 -13.26
CA TRP A 55 9.24 8.89 -12.72
C TRP A 55 9.21 8.52 -11.24
N TYR A 56 9.98 7.51 -10.81
CA TYR A 56 10.03 7.11 -9.41
C TYR A 56 10.71 8.15 -8.51
N CYS A 57 11.70 8.87 -9.00
CA CYS A 57 12.31 9.99 -8.29
C CYS A 57 11.30 11.13 -8.06
N GLU A 58 10.52 11.50 -9.08
CA GLU A 58 9.45 12.49 -8.91
C GLU A 58 8.39 12.03 -7.88
N ARG A 59 8.01 10.74 -7.91
CA ARG A 59 7.12 10.15 -6.89
C ARG A 59 7.72 10.21 -5.50
N ARG A 60 8.99 9.87 -5.33
CA ARG A 60 9.69 9.97 -4.05
C ARG A 60 9.69 11.41 -3.53
N LYS A 61 10.00 12.40 -4.38
CA LYS A 61 9.95 13.84 -4.03
C LYS A 61 8.56 14.23 -3.53
N THR A 62 7.52 13.82 -4.25
CA THR A 62 6.13 14.10 -3.86
C THR A 62 5.79 13.46 -2.51
N VAL A 63 6.07 12.16 -2.33
CA VAL A 63 5.73 11.43 -1.10
C VAL A 63 6.59 11.87 0.09
N ALA A 64 7.85 12.28 -0.14
CA ALA A 64 8.72 12.82 0.91
C ALA A 64 8.14 14.09 1.54
N ALA A 65 7.50 14.94 0.74
CA ALA A 65 6.84 16.15 1.20
C ALA A 65 5.52 15.89 1.97
N CYS A 66 4.91 14.71 1.79
CA CYS A 66 3.68 14.33 2.47
C CYS A 66 3.96 13.90 3.94
N LYS A 67 2.94 14.05 4.78
CA LYS A 67 2.97 13.57 6.16
C LYS A 67 1.83 12.58 6.41
N PRO A 68 2.00 11.61 7.33
CA PRO A 68 0.88 10.80 7.79
C PRO A 68 -0.27 11.72 8.25
N ASN A 69 -1.48 11.37 7.89
CA ASN A 69 -2.68 12.07 8.34
C ASN A 69 -3.32 11.38 9.56
N ASP A 70 -4.41 11.94 10.07
CA ASP A 70 -5.08 11.46 11.27
C ASP A 70 -5.58 10.01 11.16
N ALA A 71 -5.89 9.53 9.95
CA ALA A 71 -6.27 8.13 9.75
C ALA A 71 -5.07 7.17 9.97
N HIS A 72 -3.89 7.53 9.46
CA HIS A 72 -2.66 6.75 9.69
C HIS A 72 -2.30 6.74 11.18
N THR A 73 -2.35 7.91 11.82
CA THR A 73 -2.04 8.08 13.26
C THR A 73 -3.01 7.27 14.13
N ALA A 74 -4.32 7.38 13.86
CA ALA A 74 -5.34 6.63 14.60
C ALA A 74 -5.14 5.11 14.46
N LEU A 75 -4.84 4.59 13.27
CA LEU A 75 -4.56 3.18 13.07
C LEU A 75 -3.31 2.73 13.83
N ALA A 76 -2.22 3.50 13.77
CA ALA A 76 -0.99 3.19 14.45
C ALA A 76 -1.16 3.18 15.97
N GLU A 77 -1.84 4.18 16.54
CA GLU A 77 -2.12 4.26 17.97
C GLU A 77 -3.03 3.14 18.45
N TRP A 78 -4.09 2.86 17.70
CA TRP A 78 -5.04 1.80 18.03
C TRP A 78 -4.37 0.43 18.00
N THR A 79 -3.54 0.15 16.99
CA THR A 79 -2.82 -1.12 16.88
C THR A 79 -1.82 -1.31 18.02
N ARG A 80 -1.13 -0.24 18.45
CA ARG A 80 -0.20 -0.32 19.61
C ARG A 80 -0.89 -0.63 20.93
N LYS A 81 -2.15 -0.25 21.09
CA LYS A 81 -2.94 -0.45 22.32
C LYS A 81 -3.74 -1.75 22.33
N ARG A 82 -3.68 -2.52 21.22
CA ARG A 82 -4.58 -3.65 21.02
C ARG A 82 -3.88 -4.81 20.30
N GLU A 83 -4.01 -5.99 20.84
CA GLU A 83 -3.60 -7.22 20.17
C GLU A 83 -4.61 -7.66 19.09
N GLY A 84 -4.17 -8.49 18.16
CA GLY A 84 -5.03 -9.10 17.14
C GLY A 84 -5.40 -8.19 15.97
N VAL A 85 -4.65 -7.11 15.74
CA VAL A 85 -4.79 -6.25 14.55
C VAL A 85 -3.67 -6.58 13.57
N THR A 86 -4.04 -6.86 12.32
CA THR A 86 -3.11 -7.03 11.20
C THR A 86 -3.39 -5.97 10.16
N LEU A 87 -2.38 -5.19 9.77
CA LEU A 87 -2.47 -4.22 8.68
C LEU A 87 -1.84 -4.78 7.41
N VAL A 88 -2.63 -4.82 6.35
CA VAL A 88 -2.21 -5.15 4.99
C VAL A 88 -2.46 -3.94 4.10
N THR A 89 -1.42 -3.36 3.53
CA THR A 89 -1.54 -2.19 2.67
C THR A 89 -1.14 -2.49 1.23
N GLN A 90 -1.85 -1.90 0.28
CA GLN A 90 -1.49 -1.85 -1.13
C GLN A 90 -0.57 -0.66 -1.44
N ASN A 91 -0.41 0.25 -0.48
CA ASN A 91 0.38 1.46 -0.66
C ASN A 91 1.89 1.17 -0.56
N VAL A 92 2.64 1.95 -1.30
CA VAL A 92 4.11 1.91 -1.34
C VAL A 92 4.74 3.18 -0.75
N ASP A 93 3.91 4.08 -0.19
CA ASP A 93 4.29 5.43 0.23
C ASP A 93 5.04 5.48 1.57
N GLY A 94 4.92 4.43 2.41
CA GLY A 94 5.56 4.38 3.73
C GLY A 94 4.87 5.24 4.79
N LEU A 95 3.66 5.76 4.56
CA LEU A 95 2.99 6.64 5.52
C LEU A 95 2.50 5.90 6.77
N HIS A 96 2.16 4.62 6.68
CA HIS A 96 1.82 3.80 7.85
C HIS A 96 3.05 3.63 8.77
N GLU A 97 4.19 3.30 8.20
CA GLU A 97 5.47 3.17 8.93
C GLU A 97 5.87 4.50 9.57
N ARG A 98 5.76 5.61 8.81
CA ARG A 98 6.05 6.96 9.29
C ARG A 98 5.08 7.45 10.38
N ALA A 99 3.84 6.92 10.42
CA ALA A 99 2.90 7.12 11.53
C ALA A 99 3.26 6.31 12.78
N GLY A 100 4.26 5.44 12.71
CA GLY A 100 4.69 4.55 13.78
C GLY A 100 3.78 3.34 13.94
N HIS A 101 3.17 2.84 12.87
CA HIS A 101 2.46 1.57 12.92
C HIS A 101 3.44 0.43 13.22
N PRO A 102 3.18 -0.43 14.22
CA PRO A 102 4.17 -1.39 14.72
C PRO A 102 4.52 -2.49 13.72
N ASP A 103 3.60 -2.82 12.83
CA ASP A 103 3.75 -3.92 11.88
C ASP A 103 2.90 -3.69 10.63
N VAL A 104 3.56 -3.52 9.48
CA VAL A 104 2.93 -3.24 8.18
C VAL A 104 3.25 -4.34 7.19
N THR A 105 2.22 -4.97 6.63
CA THR A 105 2.37 -5.88 5.47
C THR A 105 2.12 -5.10 4.19
N ALA A 106 3.19 -4.60 3.57
CA ALA A 106 3.14 -3.84 2.31
C ALA A 106 3.14 -4.81 1.12
N LEU A 107 1.97 -5.12 0.57
CA LEU A 107 1.80 -6.12 -0.51
C LEU A 107 2.58 -5.79 -1.78
N HIS A 108 2.71 -4.51 -2.08
CA HIS A 108 3.33 -4.07 -3.33
C HIS A 108 4.74 -3.50 -3.12
N GLY A 109 5.37 -3.78 -1.98
CA GLY A 109 6.71 -3.30 -1.67
C GLY A 109 6.74 -1.84 -1.20
N SER A 110 7.86 -1.14 -1.41
CA SER A 110 8.09 0.20 -0.88
C SER A 110 8.83 1.10 -1.86
N LEU A 111 8.43 2.38 -1.93
CA LEU A 111 9.18 3.45 -2.61
C LEU A 111 10.55 3.70 -1.97
N TRP A 112 10.72 3.34 -0.69
CA TRP A 112 11.89 3.62 0.14
C TRP A 112 12.87 2.45 0.20
N ARG A 113 12.79 1.57 -0.82
CA ARG A 113 13.72 0.46 -1.01
C ARG A 113 14.11 0.33 -2.48
N ASN A 114 15.35 -0.06 -2.69
CA ASN A 114 15.83 -0.53 -3.98
C ASN A 114 16.06 -2.03 -3.94
N ARG A 115 15.89 -2.68 -5.08
CA ARG A 115 16.17 -4.10 -5.29
C ARG A 115 17.12 -4.28 -6.48
N CYS A 116 18.16 -5.05 -6.30
CA CYS A 116 19.07 -5.44 -7.38
C CYS A 116 18.33 -6.29 -8.42
N THR A 117 18.52 -5.97 -9.71
CA THR A 117 17.89 -6.72 -10.81
C THR A 117 18.49 -8.11 -11.00
N ALA A 118 19.75 -8.31 -10.61
CA ALA A 118 20.47 -9.59 -10.79
C ALA A 118 20.37 -10.49 -9.54
N CYS A 119 20.78 -10.01 -8.37
CA CYS A 119 20.84 -10.85 -7.17
C CYS A 119 19.59 -10.74 -6.27
N GLY A 120 18.68 -9.81 -6.54
CA GLY A 120 17.43 -9.65 -5.79
C GLY A 120 17.59 -9.03 -4.39
N VAL A 121 18.81 -8.70 -3.95
CA VAL A 121 19.04 -8.06 -2.64
C VAL A 121 18.33 -6.73 -2.58
N GLU A 122 17.58 -6.52 -1.50
CA GLU A 122 16.92 -5.25 -1.21
C GLU A 122 17.68 -4.45 -0.16
N ARG A 123 17.66 -3.14 -0.28
CA ARG A 123 18.18 -2.22 0.71
C ARG A 123 17.28 -0.99 0.88
N GLU A 124 17.31 -0.39 2.07
CA GLU A 124 16.70 0.90 2.32
C GLU A 124 17.36 1.98 1.45
N GLU A 125 16.54 2.89 0.92
CA GLU A 125 17.01 3.96 0.05
C GLU A 125 16.15 5.21 0.20
N ASN A 126 16.76 6.29 0.61
CA ASN A 126 16.10 7.57 0.85
C ASN A 126 16.47 8.65 -0.19
N ALA A 127 17.31 8.32 -1.18
CA ALA A 127 17.63 9.25 -2.25
C ALA A 127 16.39 9.64 -3.04
N LEU A 128 16.22 10.94 -3.25
CA LEU A 128 15.09 11.50 -4.00
C LEU A 128 15.41 11.68 -5.48
N ASP A 129 16.69 11.59 -5.83
CA ASP A 129 17.17 11.72 -7.20
C ASP A 129 18.48 10.95 -7.37
N TYR A 130 18.87 10.72 -8.63
CA TYR A 130 20.11 10.06 -9.01
C TYR A 130 20.75 10.79 -10.19
N GLU A 131 22.05 11.13 -10.09
CA GLU A 131 22.84 11.64 -11.22
C GLU A 131 23.11 10.52 -12.22
N GLU A 132 23.40 9.31 -11.74
CA GLU A 132 23.56 8.08 -12.51
C GLU A 132 22.59 7.01 -11.98
N LEU A 133 22.19 6.08 -12.83
CA LEU A 133 21.29 5.00 -12.41
C LEU A 133 21.89 4.20 -11.24
N PRO A 134 21.12 3.94 -10.17
CA PRO A 134 21.65 3.29 -9.00
C PRO A 134 22.05 1.84 -9.29
N THR A 135 23.21 1.45 -8.79
CA THR A 135 23.74 0.09 -8.88
C THR A 135 23.85 -0.55 -7.50
N SER A 136 23.71 -1.85 -7.46
CA SER A 136 23.76 -2.62 -6.22
C SER A 136 25.19 -2.68 -5.67
N PRO A 137 25.42 -2.32 -4.40
CA PRO A 137 26.72 -2.46 -3.78
C PRO A 137 27.19 -3.93 -3.65
N CYS A 138 26.26 -4.87 -3.80
CA CYS A 138 26.54 -6.31 -3.71
C CYS A 138 27.25 -6.86 -4.95
N CYS A 139 26.84 -6.46 -6.16
CA CYS A 139 27.31 -7.05 -7.42
C CYS A 139 27.55 -6.04 -8.54
N GLY A 140 27.29 -4.75 -8.32
CA GLY A 140 27.48 -3.69 -9.31
C GLY A 140 26.36 -3.60 -10.36
N GLU A 141 25.39 -4.51 -10.35
CA GLU A 141 24.29 -4.52 -11.30
C GLU A 141 23.22 -3.46 -10.97
N LEU A 142 22.45 -3.11 -11.99
CA LEU A 142 21.40 -2.08 -11.89
C LEU A 142 20.40 -2.39 -10.79
N GLU A 143 20.02 -1.38 -10.03
CA GLU A 143 18.91 -1.46 -9.09
C GLU A 143 17.62 -0.91 -9.70
N ARG A 144 16.50 -1.39 -9.19
CA ARG A 144 15.16 -0.89 -9.46
C ARG A 144 14.44 -0.58 -8.15
N PRO A 145 13.34 0.21 -8.17
CA PRO A 145 12.47 0.33 -7.00
C PRO A 145 11.98 -1.04 -6.53
N ALA A 146 12.02 -1.31 -5.24
CA ALA A 146 11.53 -2.56 -4.65
C ALA A 146 9.99 -2.56 -4.55
N ILE A 147 9.35 -2.44 -5.70
CA ILE A 147 7.89 -2.40 -5.87
C ILE A 147 7.49 -3.59 -6.73
N VAL A 148 6.40 -4.24 -6.36
CA VAL A 148 5.74 -5.26 -7.17
C VAL A 148 5.01 -4.54 -8.31
N TRP A 149 5.50 -4.72 -9.51
CA TRP A 149 4.93 -4.11 -10.71
C TRP A 149 3.77 -4.93 -11.28
N PHE A 150 3.06 -4.37 -12.23
CA PHE A 150 2.11 -5.15 -13.03
C PHE A 150 2.85 -6.32 -13.69
N ASP A 151 2.16 -7.43 -13.85
CA ASP A 151 2.70 -8.71 -14.37
C ASP A 151 3.73 -9.39 -13.46
N GLU A 152 4.01 -8.86 -12.28
CA GLU A 152 4.84 -9.52 -11.27
C GLU A 152 3.99 -10.18 -10.18
N SER A 153 4.51 -11.27 -9.66
CA SER A 153 3.91 -11.96 -8.51
C SER A 153 4.28 -11.25 -7.21
N ILE A 154 3.30 -11.12 -6.31
CA ILE A 154 3.56 -10.68 -4.93
C ILE A 154 4.41 -11.75 -4.23
N PRO A 155 5.39 -11.38 -3.40
CA PRO A 155 6.18 -12.30 -2.61
C PRO A 155 5.30 -13.26 -1.81
N ARG A 156 5.64 -14.55 -1.88
CA ARG A 156 4.82 -15.64 -1.34
C ARG A 156 4.57 -15.52 0.17
N ASP A 157 5.57 -15.09 0.92
CA ASP A 157 5.49 -14.85 2.36
C ASP A 157 4.44 -13.78 2.72
N LEU A 158 4.37 -12.67 1.95
CA LEU A 158 3.36 -11.63 2.14
C LEU A 158 1.95 -12.14 1.82
N VAL A 159 1.82 -12.99 0.80
CA VAL A 159 0.53 -13.62 0.46
C VAL A 159 0.11 -14.59 1.58
N VAL A 160 1.00 -15.47 2.05
CA VAL A 160 0.72 -16.43 3.13
C VAL A 160 0.28 -15.69 4.39
N ARG A 161 1.03 -14.67 4.82
CA ARG A 161 0.71 -13.84 5.98
C ARG A 161 -0.66 -13.17 5.85
N SER A 162 -0.98 -12.64 4.67
CA SER A 162 -2.27 -12.01 4.42
C SER A 162 -3.42 -13.02 4.44
N VAL A 163 -3.22 -14.23 3.87
CA VAL A 163 -4.22 -15.31 3.90
C VAL A 163 -4.47 -15.79 5.33
N GLU A 164 -3.45 -15.93 6.15
CA GLU A 164 -3.60 -16.28 7.56
C GLU A 164 -4.43 -15.22 8.29
N ALA A 165 -4.14 -13.95 8.07
CA ALA A 165 -4.93 -12.86 8.64
C ALA A 165 -6.40 -12.89 8.18
N VAL A 166 -6.66 -13.19 6.89
CA VAL A 166 -8.01 -13.39 6.33
C VAL A 166 -8.76 -14.54 7.02
N GLN A 167 -8.07 -15.66 7.27
CA GLN A 167 -8.67 -16.83 7.91
C GLN A 167 -9.03 -16.61 9.37
N MET A 168 -8.25 -15.77 10.05
CA MET A 168 -8.42 -15.52 11.50
C MET A 168 -9.33 -14.33 11.80
N ALA A 169 -9.60 -13.45 10.84
CA ALA A 169 -10.35 -12.22 11.07
C ALA A 169 -11.82 -12.49 11.40
N ASP A 170 -12.33 -11.88 12.46
CA ASP A 170 -13.76 -11.72 12.73
C ASP A 170 -14.32 -10.41 12.16
N THR A 171 -13.43 -9.45 11.92
CA THR A 171 -13.76 -8.14 11.36
C THR A 171 -12.72 -7.70 10.35
N VAL A 172 -13.16 -7.17 9.22
CA VAL A 172 -12.30 -6.56 8.19
C VAL A 172 -12.67 -5.09 8.04
N LEU A 173 -11.67 -4.23 8.20
CA LEU A 173 -11.79 -2.80 7.96
C LEU A 173 -11.08 -2.47 6.65
N VAL A 174 -11.85 -2.07 5.64
CA VAL A 174 -11.35 -1.74 4.30
C VAL A 174 -11.35 -0.23 4.13
N VAL A 175 -10.19 0.38 3.86
CA VAL A 175 -10.04 1.84 3.87
C VAL A 175 -9.40 2.33 2.58
N GLY A 176 -10.08 3.22 1.87
CA GLY A 176 -9.52 3.96 0.74
C GLY A 176 -9.05 3.09 -0.43
N THR A 177 -9.71 1.95 -0.68
CA THR A 177 -9.40 1.10 -1.84
C THR A 177 -10.59 0.99 -2.80
N SER A 178 -10.31 0.85 -4.09
CA SER A 178 -11.36 0.66 -5.11
C SER A 178 -11.99 -0.73 -5.09
N GLY A 179 -11.38 -1.70 -4.42
CA GLY A 179 -11.86 -3.07 -4.33
C GLY A 179 -11.71 -3.92 -5.60
N VAL A 180 -10.96 -3.43 -6.59
CA VAL A 180 -10.79 -4.15 -7.87
C VAL A 180 -9.38 -4.74 -8.05
N VAL A 181 -8.41 -4.33 -7.22
CA VAL A 181 -7.02 -4.82 -7.33
C VAL A 181 -6.87 -6.15 -6.61
N MET A 182 -6.37 -7.13 -7.35
CA MET A 182 -6.02 -8.43 -6.78
C MET A 182 -4.61 -8.39 -6.18
N PRO A 183 -4.33 -9.14 -5.08
CA PRO A 183 -5.23 -10.06 -4.39
C PRO A 183 -6.08 -9.41 -3.27
N ALA A 184 -5.94 -8.11 -3.00
CA ALA A 184 -6.63 -7.44 -1.89
C ALA A 184 -8.18 -7.59 -1.98
N ALA A 185 -8.74 -7.54 -3.19
CA ALA A 185 -10.18 -7.79 -3.39
C ALA A 185 -10.57 -9.23 -3.00
N ALA A 186 -9.72 -10.22 -3.30
CA ALA A 186 -9.95 -11.61 -2.91
C ALA A 186 -9.84 -11.81 -1.40
N PHE A 187 -8.97 -11.08 -0.71
CA PHE A 187 -8.85 -11.14 0.74
C PHE A 187 -10.14 -10.68 1.42
N VAL A 188 -10.75 -9.58 0.96
CA VAL A 188 -12.05 -9.10 1.47
C VAL A 188 -13.14 -10.14 1.25
N ALA A 189 -13.24 -10.68 0.03
CA ALA A 189 -14.24 -11.69 -0.31
C ALA A 189 -14.03 -12.99 0.50
N GLY A 190 -12.77 -13.41 0.69
CA GLY A 190 -12.40 -14.58 1.48
C GLY A 190 -12.79 -14.43 2.95
N ALA A 191 -12.44 -13.33 3.58
CA ALA A 191 -12.77 -13.05 4.97
C ALA A 191 -14.30 -13.02 5.18
N ARG A 192 -15.03 -12.37 4.27
CA ARG A 192 -16.49 -12.36 4.33
C ARG A 192 -17.09 -13.78 4.22
N LYS A 193 -16.56 -14.60 3.33
CA LYS A 193 -16.98 -16.02 3.19
C LYS A 193 -16.72 -16.82 4.47
N ASN A 194 -15.67 -16.48 5.22
CA ASN A 194 -15.33 -17.07 6.50
C ASN A 194 -16.15 -16.51 7.69
N GLY A 195 -17.11 -15.63 7.42
CA GLY A 195 -18.02 -15.09 8.44
C GLY A 195 -17.56 -13.76 9.06
N ALA A 196 -16.48 -13.16 8.60
CA ALA A 196 -16.02 -11.87 9.09
C ALA A 196 -17.01 -10.74 8.73
N THR A 197 -17.20 -9.80 9.65
CA THR A 197 -17.92 -8.56 9.38
C THR A 197 -17.01 -7.62 8.57
N VAL A 198 -17.45 -7.21 7.38
CA VAL A 198 -16.70 -6.28 6.51
C VAL A 198 -17.27 -4.87 6.64
N ILE A 199 -16.40 -3.93 7.02
CA ILE A 199 -16.69 -2.49 7.13
C ILE A 199 -15.83 -1.77 6.10
N GLU A 200 -16.44 -1.00 5.21
CA GLU A 200 -15.76 -0.17 4.24
C GLU A 200 -15.82 1.30 4.65
N VAL A 201 -14.67 1.98 4.59
CA VAL A 201 -14.55 3.43 4.76
C VAL A 201 -13.96 4.01 3.48
N ASN A 202 -14.76 4.72 2.73
CA ASN A 202 -14.36 5.28 1.45
C ASN A 202 -15.24 6.50 1.14
N PRO A 203 -14.72 7.64 0.64
CA PRO A 203 -15.53 8.78 0.28
C PRO A 203 -16.52 8.50 -0.85
N HIS A 204 -16.27 7.48 -1.66
CA HIS A 204 -17.12 7.07 -2.78
C HIS A 204 -17.56 5.61 -2.63
N ILE A 205 -18.77 5.30 -3.12
CA ILE A 205 -19.28 3.94 -3.14
C ILE A 205 -18.40 3.07 -4.05
N SER A 206 -17.92 1.96 -3.51
CA SER A 206 -17.14 0.96 -4.25
C SER A 206 -17.96 -0.31 -4.53
N SER A 207 -17.38 -1.22 -5.32
CA SER A 207 -17.91 -2.56 -5.56
C SER A 207 -17.61 -3.56 -4.45
N ILE A 208 -16.93 -3.14 -3.37
CA ILE A 208 -16.58 -4.01 -2.25
C ILE A 208 -17.85 -4.59 -1.61
N PRO A 209 -17.92 -5.90 -1.38
CA PRO A 209 -19.07 -6.54 -0.75
C PRO A 209 -19.04 -6.35 0.77
N ALA A 210 -19.11 -5.11 1.24
CA ALA A 210 -19.12 -4.77 2.66
C ALA A 210 -20.52 -4.92 3.30
N HIS A 211 -20.56 -5.29 4.58
CA HIS A 211 -21.77 -5.30 5.39
C HIS A 211 -22.16 -3.88 5.83
N ILE A 212 -21.15 -3.05 6.10
CA ILE A 212 -21.32 -1.65 6.49
C ILE A 212 -20.48 -0.80 5.54
N LYS A 213 -21.07 0.19 4.89
CA LYS A 213 -20.38 1.16 4.03
C LYS A 213 -20.48 2.54 4.66
N VAL A 214 -19.33 3.12 4.93
CA VAL A 214 -19.19 4.48 5.47
C VAL A 214 -18.68 5.38 4.36
N CYS A 215 -19.55 6.24 3.84
CA CYS A 215 -19.21 7.23 2.82
C CYS A 215 -18.62 8.49 3.50
N ALA A 216 -17.36 8.39 3.91
CA ALA A 216 -16.63 9.48 4.56
C ALA A 216 -15.13 9.39 4.29
N PRO A 217 -14.40 10.50 4.38
CA PRO A 217 -12.95 10.51 4.46
C PRO A 217 -12.45 9.68 5.65
N ALA A 218 -11.36 8.95 5.44
CA ALA A 218 -10.77 8.11 6.48
C ALA A 218 -10.27 8.93 7.69
N THR A 219 -9.76 10.13 7.44
CA THR A 219 -9.28 11.07 8.46
C THR A 219 -10.35 11.53 9.42
N LEU A 220 -11.61 11.62 8.97
CA LEU A 220 -12.74 12.02 9.82
C LEU A 220 -13.32 10.82 10.59
N PHE A 221 -13.31 9.65 9.99
CA PHE A 221 -14.04 8.51 10.58
C PHE A 221 -13.16 7.63 11.47
N LEU A 222 -11.92 7.30 11.06
CA LEU A 222 -11.09 6.37 11.83
C LEU A 222 -10.73 6.88 13.22
N PRO A 223 -10.36 8.16 13.45
CA PRO A 223 -10.10 8.65 14.80
C PRO A 223 -11.27 8.48 15.77
N VAL A 224 -12.52 8.49 15.26
CA VAL A 224 -13.72 8.36 16.10
C VAL A 224 -14.01 6.90 16.48
N ILE A 225 -13.80 5.95 15.55
CA ILE A 225 -14.19 4.54 15.79
C ILE A 225 -13.08 3.69 16.40
N LEU A 226 -11.84 4.15 16.34
CA LEU A 226 -10.67 3.44 16.85
C LEU A 226 -10.22 3.90 18.25
N THR A 227 -11.08 4.60 18.94
CA THR A 227 -10.88 5.01 20.36
C THR A 227 -11.17 3.88 21.34
#